data_fa57e9ccdd9bcfc17fefd76b4ed199f8
#
_entry.id   fa57e9ccdd9bcfc17fefd76b4ed199f8
#
_cell.length_a   1.000
_cell.length_b   1.000
_cell.length_c   1.000
_cell.angle_alpha   90.00
_cell.angle_beta   90.00
_cell.angle_gamma   90.00
#
_symmetry.space_group_name_H-M   'P 1'
#
loop_
_entity.id
_entity.type
_entity.pdbx_description
1 polymer ?
#
loop_
_entity_poly.entity_id
_entity_poly.type
_entity_poly.pdbx_seq_one_letter_code
_entity_poly.pdbx_strand_id
1 'polypeptide(L)'
;MSGYKKTYTLPFKFDIPNYSQAFLGETSAFERWLKYIKRYFYIILRRQNKHEVFNILPSHNRILWINLSAPSLGDSLMDLSNRVMIRDKSIDLFTDKKNAILYDDDQVFLNVYTKKEEVGSSKYDLVIIDSYSTKSINIKSNLAPTTPFIGMFGYYNGPEVNRVLFSFHQMNHLLGYIKNEDDINSSSKVSLFISNEDREIVQSIGLPAEYITIALGGEWKYRTYNQWNEV
;
A
#
# COMPACT_ATOMS: atom_id res chain seq x y z
N MET A 1 -1.21 -25.69 -0.71
CA MET A 1 -0.92 -25.45 -2.15
C MET A 1 -1.73 -24.29 -2.78
N SER A 2 -2.90 -23.91 -2.22
CA SER A 2 -3.66 -22.75 -2.75
C SER A 2 -2.90 -21.40 -2.65
N GLY A 3 -2.04 -21.25 -1.65
CA GLY A 3 -1.22 -20.04 -1.48
C GLY A 3 -0.16 -19.82 -2.55
N TYR A 4 0.40 -20.88 -3.12
CA TYR A 4 1.40 -20.80 -4.19
C TYR A 4 0.83 -20.15 -5.47
N LYS A 5 -0.42 -20.51 -5.83
CA LYS A 5 -1.10 -19.87 -6.97
C LYS A 5 -1.32 -18.38 -6.76
N LYS A 6 -1.65 -17.95 -5.53
CA LYS A 6 -1.83 -16.53 -5.19
C LYS A 6 -0.55 -15.70 -5.29
N THR A 7 0.62 -16.35 -5.22
CA THR A 7 1.92 -15.68 -5.33
C THR A 7 2.29 -15.32 -6.77
N TYR A 8 1.76 -16.08 -7.75
CA TYR A 8 2.18 -15.99 -9.16
C TYR A 8 1.05 -15.54 -10.10
N THR A 9 -0.19 -15.64 -9.66
CA THR A 9 -1.34 -15.21 -10.45
C THR A 9 -1.95 -13.97 -9.81
N LEU A 10 -2.15 -12.95 -10.60
CA LEU A 10 -2.98 -11.83 -10.20
C LEU A 10 -4.40 -12.34 -9.98
N PRO A 11 -5.11 -11.88 -8.95
CA PRO A 11 -6.48 -12.32 -8.65
C PRO A 11 -7.51 -11.82 -9.66
N PHE A 12 -7.11 -11.00 -10.62
CA PHE A 12 -7.94 -10.36 -11.64
C PHE A 12 -7.16 -10.29 -12.96
N LYS A 13 -7.88 -10.10 -14.05
CA LYS A 13 -7.29 -9.86 -15.38
C LYS A 13 -7.17 -8.36 -15.62
N PHE A 14 -5.99 -7.90 -16.01
CA PHE A 14 -5.79 -6.61 -16.63
C PHE A 14 -4.56 -6.67 -17.54
N ASP A 15 -4.48 -5.78 -18.49
CA ASP A 15 -3.40 -5.77 -19.46
C ASP A 15 -2.07 -5.39 -18.79
N ILE A 16 -1.10 -6.28 -18.92
CA ILE A 16 0.27 -6.04 -18.46
C ILE A 16 1.01 -5.31 -19.56
N PRO A 17 1.48 -4.07 -19.34
CA PRO A 17 2.26 -3.35 -20.35
C PRO A 17 3.49 -4.15 -20.79
N ASN A 18 3.86 -4.04 -22.06
CA ASN A 18 4.97 -4.81 -22.64
C ASN A 18 6.28 -4.65 -21.87
N TYR A 19 6.58 -3.46 -21.38
CA TYR A 19 7.79 -3.23 -20.56
C TYR A 19 7.77 -4.00 -19.24
N SER A 20 6.60 -4.20 -18.63
CA SER A 20 6.47 -4.98 -17.40
C SER A 20 6.59 -6.49 -17.67
N GLN A 21 6.21 -6.95 -18.86
CA GLN A 21 6.39 -8.35 -19.25
C GLN A 21 7.86 -8.74 -19.33
N ALA A 22 8.74 -7.83 -19.72
CA ALA A 22 10.18 -8.05 -19.75
C ALA A 22 10.72 -8.41 -18.35
N PHE A 23 10.24 -7.75 -17.30
CA PHE A 23 10.65 -8.02 -15.92
C PHE A 23 10.16 -9.36 -15.36
N LEU A 24 9.13 -9.97 -15.94
CA LEU A 24 8.68 -11.32 -15.54
C LEU A 24 9.78 -12.37 -15.74
N GLY A 25 10.67 -12.17 -16.72
CA GLY A 25 11.81 -13.06 -16.99
C GLY A 25 13.02 -12.83 -16.08
N GLU A 26 13.16 -11.66 -15.47
CA GLU A 26 14.34 -11.29 -14.68
C GLU A 26 14.36 -11.94 -13.29
N THR A 27 13.18 -12.18 -12.71
CA THR A 27 13.10 -12.83 -11.38
C THR A 27 12.83 -14.31 -11.56
N SER A 28 13.79 -15.16 -11.17
CA SER A 28 13.64 -16.61 -11.31
C SER A 28 12.44 -17.15 -10.51
N ALA A 29 11.78 -18.18 -11.05
CA ALA A 29 10.69 -18.85 -10.35
C ALA A 29 11.14 -19.40 -8.99
N PHE A 30 12.40 -19.84 -8.89
CA PHE A 30 13.01 -20.35 -7.67
C PHE A 30 13.15 -19.26 -6.59
N GLU A 31 13.62 -18.06 -6.95
CA GLU A 31 13.72 -16.95 -6.00
C GLU A 31 12.35 -16.52 -5.46
N ARG A 32 11.35 -16.46 -6.34
CA ARG A 32 9.96 -16.15 -5.94
C ARG A 32 9.44 -17.22 -4.98
N TRP A 33 9.68 -18.49 -5.26
CA TRP A 33 9.31 -19.61 -4.41
C TRP A 33 10.00 -19.57 -3.04
N LEU A 34 11.31 -19.26 -2.98
CA LEU A 34 12.03 -19.08 -1.72
C LEU A 34 11.45 -17.94 -0.87
N LYS A 35 11.13 -16.80 -1.50
CA LYS A 35 10.51 -15.68 -0.80
C LYS A 35 9.12 -16.05 -0.26
N TYR A 36 8.34 -16.81 -1.03
CA TYR A 36 7.06 -17.34 -0.58
C TYR A 36 7.22 -18.23 0.65
N ILE A 37 8.09 -19.23 0.57
CA ILE A 37 8.34 -20.16 1.68
C ILE A 37 8.79 -19.41 2.95
N LYS A 38 9.73 -18.48 2.81
CA LYS A 38 10.18 -17.66 3.94
C LYS A 38 9.03 -16.91 4.60
N ARG A 39 8.17 -16.28 3.83
CA ARG A 39 6.99 -15.56 4.35
C ARG A 39 6.01 -16.52 5.02
N TYR A 40 5.70 -17.63 4.39
CA TYR A 40 4.78 -18.65 4.91
C TYR A 40 5.26 -19.23 6.24
N PHE A 41 6.51 -19.66 6.31
CA PHE A 41 7.08 -20.16 7.57
C PHE A 41 7.11 -19.12 8.67
N TYR A 42 7.37 -17.87 8.34
CA TYR A 42 7.37 -16.80 9.32
C TYR A 42 5.98 -16.55 9.92
N ILE A 43 4.93 -16.60 9.12
CA ILE A 43 3.54 -16.52 9.58
C ILE A 43 3.24 -17.66 10.56
N ILE A 44 3.65 -18.89 10.27
CA ILE A 44 3.50 -20.06 11.14
C ILE A 44 4.31 -19.87 12.43
N LEU A 45 5.57 -19.50 12.33
CA LEU A 45 6.46 -19.28 13.48
C LEU A 45 5.86 -18.25 14.46
N ARG A 46 5.21 -17.21 13.93
CA ARG A 46 4.52 -16.19 14.71
C ARG A 46 3.09 -16.60 15.11
N ARG A 47 2.67 -17.82 14.81
CA ARG A 47 1.32 -18.36 15.07
C ARG A 47 0.19 -17.49 14.49
N GLN A 48 0.48 -16.80 13.39
CA GLN A 48 -0.48 -15.90 12.75
C GLN A 48 -1.34 -16.59 11.68
N ASN A 49 -0.97 -17.77 11.21
CA ASN A 49 -1.69 -18.54 10.20
C ASN A 49 -3.16 -18.81 10.54
N LYS A 50 -3.51 -18.91 11.82
CA LYS A 50 -4.89 -19.13 12.29
C LYS A 50 -5.76 -17.86 12.32
N HIS A 51 -5.15 -16.70 12.12
CA HIS A 51 -5.82 -15.40 12.12
C HIS A 51 -5.89 -14.78 10.72
N GLU A 52 -5.33 -15.44 9.71
CA GLU A 52 -5.40 -14.98 8.32
C GLU A 52 -6.83 -15.11 7.79
N VAL A 53 -7.34 -14.02 7.22
CA VAL A 53 -8.64 -13.98 6.54
C VAL A 53 -8.44 -13.49 5.11
N PHE A 54 -9.45 -13.69 4.25
CA PHE A 54 -9.33 -13.44 2.81
C PHE A 54 -10.28 -12.37 2.29
N ASN A 55 -11.20 -11.92 3.13
CA ASN A 55 -12.16 -10.87 2.76
C ASN A 55 -12.31 -9.85 3.88
N ILE A 56 -12.55 -8.60 3.48
CA ILE A 56 -12.97 -7.53 4.37
C ILE A 56 -14.50 -7.59 4.45
N LEU A 57 -15.02 -7.93 5.61
CA LEU A 57 -16.46 -8.06 5.81
C LEU A 57 -17.09 -6.71 6.19
N PRO A 58 -18.40 -6.52 5.91
CA PRO A 58 -19.13 -5.34 6.38
C PRO A 58 -19.02 -5.11 7.90
N SER A 59 -18.91 -6.18 8.68
CA SER A 59 -18.76 -6.14 10.15
C SER A 59 -17.39 -5.65 10.63
N HIS A 60 -16.38 -5.60 9.77
CA HIS A 60 -15.08 -5.04 10.12
C HIS A 60 -15.15 -3.51 10.08
N ASN A 61 -15.41 -2.87 11.20
CA ASN A 61 -15.59 -1.42 11.31
C ASN A 61 -14.34 -0.71 11.82
N ARG A 62 -13.59 -1.31 12.76
CA ARG A 62 -12.38 -0.73 13.33
C ARG A 62 -11.15 -1.42 12.78
N ILE A 63 -10.40 -0.75 11.93
CA ILE A 63 -9.31 -1.34 11.15
C ILE A 63 -7.98 -0.69 11.51
N LEU A 64 -6.94 -1.50 11.73
CA LEU A 64 -5.56 -1.04 11.73
C LEU A 64 -4.91 -1.38 10.38
N TRP A 65 -4.48 -0.37 9.65
CA TRP A 65 -3.74 -0.57 8.40
C TRP A 65 -2.25 -0.37 8.62
N ILE A 66 -1.46 -1.41 8.38
CA ILE A 66 0.01 -1.41 8.52
C ILE A 66 0.63 -1.32 7.14
N ASN A 67 1.29 -0.20 6.82
CA ASN A 67 2.01 0.03 5.57
C ASN A 67 3.48 0.36 5.88
N LEU A 68 4.38 -0.60 5.71
CA LEU A 68 5.79 -0.52 6.06
C LEU A 68 6.74 -0.94 4.93
N SER A 69 6.19 -1.40 3.80
CA SER A 69 6.99 -1.92 2.68
C SER A 69 7.23 -0.87 1.59
N ALA A 70 6.58 0.29 1.68
CA ALA A 70 6.75 1.38 0.72
C ALA A 70 8.11 2.07 0.93
N PRO A 71 9.06 1.96 -0.03
CA PRO A 71 10.40 2.51 0.13
C PRO A 71 10.45 4.04 -0.02
N SER A 72 9.47 4.63 -0.70
CA SER A 72 9.40 6.07 -0.97
C SER A 72 8.01 6.64 -0.72
N LEU A 73 7.89 7.98 -0.69
CA LEU A 73 6.61 8.70 -0.57
C LEU A 73 5.65 8.31 -1.71
N GLY A 74 6.16 8.27 -2.95
CA GLY A 74 5.37 7.89 -4.13
C GLY A 74 4.85 6.45 -4.04
N ASP A 75 5.68 5.50 -3.58
CA ASP A 75 5.26 4.11 -3.38
C ASP A 75 4.15 4.02 -2.33
N SER A 76 4.28 4.76 -1.22
CA SER A 76 3.25 4.80 -0.19
C SER A 76 1.93 5.36 -0.71
N LEU A 77 1.96 6.46 -1.47
CA LEU A 77 0.76 7.03 -2.09
C LEU A 77 0.09 6.06 -3.06
N MET A 78 0.87 5.32 -3.85
CA MET A 78 0.32 4.31 -4.76
C MET A 78 -0.28 3.13 -4.00
N ASP A 79 0.40 2.63 -2.96
CA ASP A 79 -0.07 1.50 -2.14
C ASP A 79 -1.38 1.79 -1.41
N LEU A 80 -1.50 2.99 -0.88
CA LEU A 80 -2.67 3.43 -0.11
C LEU A 80 -3.70 4.21 -0.93
N SER A 81 -3.54 4.28 -2.27
CA SER A 81 -4.48 5.01 -3.13
C SER A 81 -5.92 4.49 -3.04
N ASN A 82 -6.07 3.18 -2.83
CA ASN A 82 -7.36 2.50 -2.70
C ASN A 82 -8.05 2.68 -1.33
N ARG A 83 -7.43 3.38 -0.36
CA ARG A 83 -8.02 3.63 0.97
C ARG A 83 -9.40 4.27 0.92
N VAL A 84 -9.66 5.03 -0.13
CA VAL A 84 -10.95 5.68 -0.39
C VAL A 84 -12.10 4.69 -0.58
N MET A 85 -11.82 3.43 -0.92
CA MET A 85 -12.84 2.39 -1.12
C MET A 85 -13.44 1.88 0.20
N ILE A 86 -12.77 2.13 1.33
CA ILE A 86 -13.21 1.74 2.67
C ILE A 86 -13.28 2.95 3.63
N ARG A 87 -13.47 4.15 3.07
CA ARG A 87 -13.57 5.40 3.84
C ARG A 87 -14.75 5.47 4.82
N ASP A 88 -15.70 4.54 4.69
CA ASP A 88 -16.82 4.35 5.62
C ASP A 88 -16.42 3.65 6.92
N LYS A 89 -15.20 3.12 6.99
CA LYS A 89 -14.65 2.43 8.15
C LYS A 89 -13.82 3.37 9.02
N SER A 90 -13.67 3.00 10.29
CA SER A 90 -12.78 3.69 11.23
C SER A 90 -11.36 3.11 11.10
N ILE A 91 -10.47 3.80 10.40
CA ILE A 91 -9.15 3.28 10.05
C ILE A 91 -8.05 4.05 10.76
N ASP A 92 -7.16 3.33 11.46
CA ASP A 92 -5.88 3.87 11.91
C ASP A 92 -4.77 3.36 10.97
N LEU A 93 -3.82 4.24 10.64
CA LEU A 93 -2.65 3.90 9.86
C LEU A 93 -1.43 3.74 10.78
N PHE A 94 -0.68 2.65 10.58
CA PHE A 94 0.66 2.49 11.13
C PHE A 94 1.67 2.46 9.99
N THR A 95 2.57 3.45 9.93
CA THR A 95 3.53 3.60 8.82
C THR A 95 4.88 4.11 9.32
N ASP A 96 5.87 4.19 8.42
CA ASP A 96 7.16 4.78 8.72
C ASP A 96 7.04 6.31 8.86
N LYS A 97 7.85 6.90 9.75
CA LYS A 97 7.88 8.36 9.98
C LYS A 97 8.02 9.18 8.69
N LYS A 98 8.79 8.67 7.71
CA LYS A 98 8.97 9.32 6.39
C LYS A 98 7.64 9.43 5.64
N ASN A 99 6.83 8.38 5.66
CA ASN A 99 5.58 8.31 4.91
C ASN A 99 4.40 8.93 5.65
N ALA A 100 4.47 9.06 6.97
CA ALA A 100 3.38 9.58 7.80
C ALA A 100 2.92 10.98 7.37
N ILE A 101 3.86 11.84 6.99
CA ILE A 101 3.61 13.22 6.54
C ILE A 101 2.57 13.32 5.39
N LEU A 102 2.40 12.28 4.61
CA LEU A 102 1.41 12.24 3.54
C LEU A 102 -0.03 12.10 4.05
N TYR A 103 -0.20 11.69 5.31
CA TYR A 103 -1.48 11.25 5.86
C TYR A 103 -1.87 11.97 7.14
N ASP A 104 -1.08 12.92 7.62
CA ASP A 104 -1.34 13.64 8.87
C ASP A 104 -2.71 14.35 8.84
N ASP A 105 -3.11 14.88 7.67
CA ASP A 105 -4.42 15.52 7.46
C ASP A 105 -5.37 14.69 6.58
N ASP A 106 -5.06 13.42 6.32
CA ASP A 106 -5.90 12.57 5.47
C ASP A 106 -7.19 12.18 6.17
N GLN A 107 -8.32 12.56 5.60
CA GLN A 107 -9.65 12.35 6.21
C GLN A 107 -10.09 10.88 6.26
N VAL A 108 -9.38 9.96 5.61
CA VAL A 108 -9.69 8.52 5.67
C VAL A 108 -9.13 7.89 6.93
N PHE A 109 -7.98 8.37 7.41
CA PHE A 109 -7.35 7.85 8.62
C PHE A 109 -7.74 8.67 9.84
N LEU A 110 -8.20 7.98 10.89
CA LEU A 110 -8.51 8.63 12.17
C LEU A 110 -7.25 9.03 12.93
N ASN A 111 -6.23 8.15 12.88
CA ASN A 111 -4.95 8.39 13.50
C ASN A 111 -3.84 7.81 12.62
N VAL A 112 -2.68 8.48 12.61
CA VAL A 112 -1.46 8.04 11.93
C VAL A 112 -0.39 7.80 12.97
N TYR A 113 0.08 6.57 13.08
CA TYR A 113 1.06 6.15 14.07
C TYR A 113 2.38 5.80 13.41
N THR A 114 3.48 6.18 14.04
CA THR A 114 4.83 5.84 13.62
C THR A 114 5.58 4.98 14.63
N LYS A 115 5.10 4.94 15.86
CA LYS A 115 5.66 4.13 16.95
C LYS A 115 4.61 3.19 17.51
N LYS A 116 5.05 2.01 17.94
CA LYS A 116 4.16 0.95 18.47
C LYS A 116 3.43 1.39 19.74
N GLU A 117 4.10 2.16 20.56
CA GLU A 117 3.62 2.65 21.85
C GLU A 117 2.43 3.61 21.69
N GLU A 118 2.30 4.24 20.52
CA GLU A 118 1.23 5.18 20.19
C GLU A 118 -0.09 4.47 19.85
N VAL A 119 -0.03 3.22 19.35
CA VAL A 119 -1.21 2.47 18.89
C VAL A 119 -2.17 2.10 20.03
N GLY A 120 -1.68 2.09 21.27
CA GLY A 120 -2.50 1.83 22.46
C GLY A 120 -3.13 0.44 22.47
N SER A 121 -4.10 0.25 23.39
CA SER A 121 -4.85 -1.00 23.57
C SER A 121 -6.15 -1.05 22.76
N SER A 122 -6.28 -0.27 21.72
CA SER A 122 -7.48 -0.21 20.88
C SER A 122 -7.82 -1.58 20.30
N LYS A 123 -9.08 -2.00 20.44
CA LYS A 123 -9.55 -3.24 19.82
C LYS A 123 -9.84 -2.99 18.34
N TYR A 124 -9.16 -3.71 17.48
CA TYR A 124 -9.41 -3.72 16.06
C TYR A 124 -10.17 -4.99 15.66
N ASP A 125 -11.10 -4.85 14.72
CA ASP A 125 -11.84 -5.99 14.14
C ASP A 125 -11.01 -6.68 13.06
N LEU A 126 -10.15 -5.91 12.40
CA LEU A 126 -9.28 -6.38 11.32
C LEU A 126 -7.96 -5.62 11.31
N VAL A 127 -6.89 -6.30 10.94
CA VAL A 127 -5.62 -5.68 10.56
C VAL A 127 -5.38 -5.88 9.06
N ILE A 128 -5.22 -4.81 8.31
CA ILE A 128 -4.73 -4.86 6.92
C ILE A 128 -3.22 -4.67 6.98
N ILE A 129 -2.46 -5.57 6.37
CA ILE A 129 -1.00 -5.40 6.19
C ILE A 129 -0.68 -5.28 4.71
N ASP A 130 0.32 -4.48 4.39
CA ASP A 130 0.77 -4.27 3.01
C ASP A 130 1.15 -5.58 2.30
N SER A 131 2.03 -6.35 2.91
CA SER A 131 2.47 -7.66 2.42
C SER A 131 2.81 -8.59 3.56
N TYR A 132 2.95 -9.89 3.27
CA TYR A 132 3.39 -10.89 4.25
C TYR A 132 4.91 -10.85 4.47
N SER A 133 5.45 -9.63 4.56
CA SER A 133 6.84 -9.41 4.94
C SER A 133 7.07 -9.76 6.41
N THR A 134 8.30 -10.13 6.75
CA THR A 134 8.66 -10.38 8.15
C THR A 134 8.46 -9.14 9.03
N LYS A 135 8.69 -7.94 8.48
CA LYS A 135 8.49 -6.65 9.17
C LYS A 135 7.01 -6.45 9.52
N SER A 136 6.12 -6.55 8.54
CA SER A 136 4.68 -6.31 8.72
C SER A 136 4.02 -7.37 9.61
N ILE A 137 4.37 -8.65 9.43
CA ILE A 137 3.91 -9.73 10.32
C ILE A 137 4.39 -9.54 11.76
N ASN A 138 5.63 -9.10 11.96
CA ASN A 138 6.17 -8.85 13.30
C ASN A 138 5.43 -7.71 13.99
N ILE A 139 5.18 -6.61 13.29
CA ILE A 139 4.41 -5.48 13.83
C ILE A 139 2.98 -5.92 14.16
N LYS A 140 2.29 -6.59 13.23
CA LYS A 140 0.94 -7.12 13.45
C LYS A 140 0.88 -8.03 14.67
N SER A 141 1.82 -8.97 14.80
CA SER A 141 1.83 -9.92 15.93
C SER A 141 2.11 -9.25 17.29
N ASN A 142 2.76 -8.09 17.29
CA ASN A 142 3.01 -7.33 18.51
C ASN A 142 1.83 -6.41 18.88
N LEU A 143 1.25 -5.72 17.89
CA LEU A 143 0.19 -4.74 18.13
C LEU A 143 -1.19 -5.40 18.32
N ALA A 144 -1.47 -6.44 17.56
CA ALA A 144 -2.79 -7.09 17.51
C ALA A 144 -2.65 -8.60 17.33
N PRO A 145 -2.09 -9.33 18.31
CA PRO A 145 -1.68 -10.74 18.15
C PRO A 145 -2.82 -11.68 17.75
N THR A 146 -4.01 -11.46 18.28
CA THR A 146 -5.19 -12.33 18.07
C THR A 146 -6.21 -11.78 17.07
N THR A 147 -6.06 -10.53 16.65
CA THR A 147 -6.96 -9.91 15.67
C THR A 147 -6.82 -10.58 14.30
N PRO A 148 -7.92 -10.87 13.59
CA PRO A 148 -7.88 -11.30 12.21
C PRO A 148 -7.07 -10.33 11.34
N PHE A 149 -6.38 -10.84 10.33
CA PHE A 149 -5.60 -9.99 9.43
C PHE A 149 -5.66 -10.45 7.99
N ILE A 150 -5.45 -9.52 7.07
CA ILE A 150 -5.44 -9.73 5.65
C ILE A 150 -4.24 -9.01 5.02
N GLY A 151 -3.60 -9.64 4.06
CA GLY A 151 -2.51 -9.02 3.30
C GLY A 151 -3.07 -8.30 2.08
N MET A 152 -2.80 -7.00 1.96
CA MET A 152 -3.20 -6.21 0.80
C MET A 152 -2.63 -6.81 -0.49
N PHE A 153 -1.33 -7.02 -0.53
CA PHE A 153 -0.65 -7.69 -1.63
C PHE A 153 -0.25 -9.14 -1.29
N GLY A 154 -0.42 -9.53 -0.03
CA GLY A 154 -0.20 -10.90 0.45
C GLY A 154 1.19 -11.44 0.13
N TYR A 155 1.21 -12.58 -0.53
CA TYR A 155 2.44 -13.23 -1.00
C TYR A 155 2.96 -12.68 -2.33
N TYR A 156 2.22 -11.77 -2.98
CA TYR A 156 2.61 -11.26 -4.29
C TYR A 156 4.03 -10.70 -4.28
N ASN A 157 4.80 -11.08 -5.27
CA ASN A 157 6.21 -10.77 -5.40
C ASN A 157 6.61 -10.77 -6.89
N GLY A 158 5.78 -10.20 -7.69
CA GLY A 158 5.99 -10.07 -9.13
C GLY A 158 6.18 -8.61 -9.56
N PRO A 159 6.39 -8.39 -10.85
CA PRO A 159 6.48 -7.06 -11.41
C PRO A 159 5.17 -6.32 -11.21
N GLU A 160 5.30 -5.07 -10.87
CA GLU A 160 4.17 -4.17 -10.72
C GLU A 160 3.89 -3.52 -12.05
N VAL A 161 2.69 -3.66 -12.51
CA VAL A 161 2.23 -3.02 -13.73
C VAL A 161 1.97 -1.55 -13.44
N ASN A 162 0.74 -1.21 -13.19
CA ASN A 162 0.35 0.08 -12.66
C ASN A 162 -0.01 -0.13 -11.18
N ARG A 163 0.81 0.37 -10.27
CA ARG A 163 0.66 0.14 -8.82
C ARG A 163 -0.68 0.65 -8.28
N VAL A 164 -1.14 1.78 -8.79
CA VAL A 164 -2.42 2.37 -8.39
C VAL A 164 -3.57 1.48 -8.81
N LEU A 165 -3.61 1.13 -10.11
CA LEU A 165 -4.63 0.25 -10.67
C LEU A 165 -4.64 -1.11 -9.95
N PHE A 166 -3.46 -1.69 -9.74
CA PHE A 166 -3.29 -2.93 -9.01
C PHE A 166 -3.87 -2.85 -7.58
N SER A 167 -3.60 -1.76 -6.86
CA SER A 167 -4.09 -1.58 -5.50
C SER A 167 -5.62 -1.50 -5.44
N PHE A 168 -6.26 -0.81 -6.38
CA PHE A 168 -7.72 -0.73 -6.45
C PHE A 168 -8.37 -2.06 -6.79
N HIS A 169 -7.85 -2.79 -7.78
CA HIS A 169 -8.34 -4.13 -8.10
C HIS A 169 -8.18 -5.09 -6.93
N GLN A 170 -7.04 -5.03 -6.24
CA GLN A 170 -6.81 -5.87 -5.08
C GLN A 170 -7.77 -5.54 -3.94
N MET A 171 -8.01 -4.28 -3.64
CA MET A 171 -9.00 -3.87 -2.64
C MET A 171 -10.40 -4.35 -3.03
N ASN A 172 -10.80 -4.19 -4.28
CA ASN A 172 -12.09 -4.68 -4.79
C ASN A 172 -12.22 -6.20 -4.62
N HIS A 173 -11.15 -6.95 -4.88
CA HIS A 173 -11.11 -8.39 -4.61
C HIS A 173 -11.31 -8.70 -3.12
N LEU A 174 -10.63 -7.99 -2.23
CA LEU A 174 -10.74 -8.18 -0.78
C LEU A 174 -12.13 -7.82 -0.25
N LEU A 175 -12.83 -6.91 -0.92
CA LEU A 175 -14.22 -6.52 -0.64
C LEU A 175 -15.25 -7.44 -1.29
N GLY A 176 -14.83 -8.49 -2.02
CA GLY A 176 -15.73 -9.44 -2.68
C GLY A 176 -16.29 -8.95 -4.02
N TYR A 177 -15.52 -8.12 -4.74
CA TYR A 177 -15.88 -7.60 -6.08
C TYR A 177 -17.16 -6.73 -6.06
N ILE A 178 -17.18 -5.75 -5.18
CA ILE A 178 -18.32 -4.81 -5.05
C ILE A 178 -18.49 -3.86 -6.24
N LYS A 179 -17.45 -3.72 -7.09
CA LYS A 179 -17.46 -2.89 -8.31
C LYS A 179 -17.06 -3.73 -9.52
N ASN A 180 -17.57 -3.38 -10.68
CA ASN A 180 -17.11 -3.98 -11.93
C ASN A 180 -15.72 -3.43 -12.34
N GLU A 181 -15.10 -4.05 -13.35
CA GLU A 181 -13.74 -3.73 -13.77
C GLU A 181 -13.63 -2.31 -14.36
N ASP A 182 -14.61 -1.89 -15.16
CA ASP A 182 -14.61 -0.56 -15.78
C ASP A 182 -14.73 0.55 -14.73
N ASP A 183 -15.58 0.35 -13.72
CA ASP A 183 -15.70 1.29 -12.58
C ASP A 183 -14.39 1.39 -11.80
N ILE A 184 -13.69 0.28 -11.60
CA ILE A 184 -12.38 0.28 -10.95
C ILE A 184 -11.37 1.02 -11.81
N ASN A 185 -11.26 0.70 -13.09
CA ASN A 185 -10.31 1.30 -14.01
C ASN A 185 -10.48 2.83 -14.10
N SER A 186 -11.73 3.30 -14.19
CA SER A 186 -12.05 4.72 -14.28
C SER A 186 -11.86 5.48 -12.97
N SER A 187 -12.03 4.83 -11.82
CA SER A 187 -11.90 5.43 -10.48
C SER A 187 -10.50 5.35 -9.89
N SER A 188 -9.62 4.53 -10.47
CA SER A 188 -8.25 4.29 -9.95
C SER A 188 -7.36 5.51 -10.13
N LYS A 189 -7.17 6.26 -9.05
CA LYS A 189 -6.29 7.44 -9.05
C LYS A 189 -5.62 7.61 -7.69
N VAL A 190 -4.43 8.19 -7.72
CA VAL A 190 -3.78 8.68 -6.50
C VAL A 190 -4.53 9.89 -5.98
N SER A 191 -4.73 9.94 -4.68
CA SER A 191 -5.27 11.11 -4.00
C SER A 191 -4.35 11.51 -2.85
N LEU A 192 -4.09 12.80 -2.75
CA LEU A 192 -3.40 13.43 -1.62
C LEU A 192 -4.37 14.46 -1.05
N PHE A 193 -4.55 14.43 0.24
CA PHE A 193 -5.29 15.50 0.92
C PHE A 193 -4.36 16.72 1.04
N ILE A 194 -4.89 17.88 0.72
CA ILE A 194 -4.19 19.17 0.82
C ILE A 194 -4.99 20.02 1.78
N SER A 195 -4.38 20.37 2.92
CA SER A 195 -5.03 21.19 3.95
C SER A 195 -5.25 22.63 3.48
N ASN A 196 -6.05 23.38 4.24
CA ASN A 196 -6.18 24.81 3.97
C ASN A 196 -4.89 25.55 4.26
N GLU A 197 -4.13 25.12 5.27
CA GLU A 197 -2.79 25.67 5.60
C GLU A 197 -1.82 25.49 4.44
N ASP A 198 -1.77 24.30 3.82
CA ASP A 198 -0.94 24.08 2.62
C ASP A 198 -1.32 25.03 1.49
N ARG A 199 -2.61 25.26 1.28
CA ARG A 199 -3.12 26.19 0.26
C ARG A 199 -2.70 27.62 0.55
N GLU A 200 -2.80 28.05 1.81
CA GLU A 200 -2.37 29.38 2.25
C GLU A 200 -0.85 29.58 2.07
N ILE A 201 -0.04 28.56 2.39
CA ILE A 201 1.40 28.56 2.15
C ILE A 201 1.68 28.76 0.65
N VAL A 202 1.04 27.97 -0.22
CA VAL A 202 1.25 28.10 -1.67
C VAL A 202 0.79 29.47 -2.19
N GLN A 203 -0.33 29.99 -1.70
CA GLN A 203 -0.80 31.34 -2.06
C GLN A 203 0.20 32.42 -1.62
N SER A 204 0.81 32.26 -0.44
CA SER A 204 1.80 33.23 0.08
C SER A 204 3.08 33.29 -0.75
N ILE A 205 3.39 32.24 -1.52
CA ILE A 205 4.56 32.21 -2.44
C ILE A 205 4.35 33.16 -3.64
N GLY A 206 3.10 33.52 -3.95
CA GLY A 206 2.79 34.47 -5.02
C GLY A 206 3.12 33.95 -6.42
N LEU A 207 2.91 32.64 -6.66
CA LEU A 207 3.14 32.06 -7.96
C LEU A 207 2.25 32.75 -9.03
N PRO A 208 2.74 32.95 -10.25
CA PRO A 208 1.93 33.45 -11.36
C PRO A 208 0.81 32.44 -11.68
N ALA A 209 -0.24 32.91 -12.38
CA ALA A 209 -1.38 32.06 -12.77
C ALA A 209 -0.95 30.86 -13.64
N GLU A 210 0.09 31.05 -14.42
CA GLU A 210 0.69 29.99 -15.25
C GLU A 210 2.17 29.85 -14.87
N TYR A 211 2.60 28.64 -14.55
CA TYR A 211 3.99 28.31 -14.22
C TYR A 211 4.31 26.87 -14.61
N ILE A 212 5.60 26.61 -14.79
CA ILE A 212 6.14 25.27 -15.04
C ILE A 212 6.91 24.84 -13.81
N THR A 213 6.59 23.65 -13.30
CA THR A 213 7.37 23.03 -12.22
C THR A 213 8.39 22.07 -12.82
N ILE A 214 9.67 22.25 -12.44
CA ILE A 214 10.76 21.39 -12.88
C ILE A 214 11.23 20.59 -11.66
N ALA A 215 11.15 19.26 -11.71
CA ALA A 215 11.75 18.37 -10.72
C ALA A 215 13.20 18.09 -11.08
N LEU A 216 14.13 18.73 -10.37
CA LEU A 216 15.57 18.71 -10.66
C LEU A 216 16.24 17.35 -10.42
N GLY A 217 15.58 16.39 -9.80
CA GLY A 217 16.14 15.07 -9.56
C GLY A 217 15.29 14.17 -8.67
N GLY A 218 15.81 12.99 -8.38
CA GLY A 218 15.20 12.01 -7.51
C GLY A 218 16.19 11.49 -6.45
N GLU A 219 15.72 10.60 -5.58
CA GLU A 219 16.52 10.00 -4.49
C GLU A 219 17.78 9.26 -5.00
N TRP A 220 17.72 8.75 -6.25
CA TRP A 220 18.80 7.97 -6.84
C TRP A 220 19.63 8.80 -7.82
N LYS A 221 20.98 8.75 -7.72
CA LYS A 221 21.89 9.50 -8.59
C LYS A 221 21.60 9.34 -10.10
N TYR A 222 21.19 8.17 -10.53
CA TYR A 222 20.86 7.90 -11.95
C TYR A 222 19.53 8.53 -12.41
N ARG A 223 18.73 9.08 -11.47
CA ARG A 223 17.51 9.86 -11.77
C ARG A 223 17.75 11.36 -11.68
N THR A 224 18.99 11.78 -11.46
CA THR A 224 19.37 13.18 -11.37
C THR A 224 20.02 13.60 -12.67
N TYR A 225 19.46 14.61 -13.33
CA TYR A 225 20.08 15.25 -14.46
C TYR A 225 21.08 16.31 -13.95
N ASN A 226 22.35 16.19 -14.33
CA ASN A 226 23.42 17.03 -13.76
C ASN A 226 23.69 18.31 -14.56
N GLN A 227 23.03 18.51 -15.69
CA GLN A 227 23.28 19.61 -16.64
C GLN A 227 22.12 20.62 -16.68
N TRP A 228 21.40 20.79 -15.57
CA TRP A 228 20.31 21.76 -15.48
C TRP A 228 20.73 23.21 -15.75
N ASN A 229 22.03 23.54 -15.59
CA ASN A 229 22.57 24.86 -15.90
C ASN A 229 22.72 25.12 -17.40
N GLU A 230 22.51 24.11 -18.26
CA GLU A 230 22.61 24.19 -19.70
C GLU A 230 21.23 24.29 -20.38
N VAL A 231 20.15 24.21 -19.59
CA VAL A 231 18.76 24.30 -20.01
C VAL A 231 18.19 25.66 -19.63
#